data_60c0f50fb0ff4f41315bb0cc4c62bbf8
#
_entry.id   60c0f50fb0ff4f41315bb0cc4c62bbf8
#
_cell.length_a   1.000
_cell.length_b   1.000
_cell.length_c   1.000
_cell.angle_alpha   90.00
_cell.angle_beta   90.00
_cell.angle_gamma   90.00
#
_symmetry.space_group_name_H-M   'P 1'
#
loop_
_entity.id
_entity.type
_entity.pdbx_description
1 polymer ?
#
loop_
_entity_poly.entity_id
_entity_poly.type
_entity_poly.pdbx_seq_one_letter_code
_entity_poly.pdbx_strand_id
1 'polypeptide(L)'
;STVSHLLTTVEDTTINEFEKLMRAEFQFATYAPIVFLSAKTKKRIHTLMPEVLKVKENIKREVKTSLLNDMILDAYNLNLPPSYKGKRLKIYFTSQTGINPPKFTFRVNNKGLVHFSYERYLENKIRENFDFEGTPIVLQFKNRSGDE
;
A
#
# COMPACT_ATOMS: atom_id res chain seq x y z
N SER A 1 13.27 -12.29 17.19
CA SER A 1 12.06 -12.89 16.63
C SER A 1 12.37 -14.22 15.94
N THR A 2 11.36 -15.06 15.75
CA THR A 2 11.52 -16.36 15.08
C THR A 2 12.05 -16.20 13.65
N VAL A 3 11.63 -15.15 12.97
CA VAL A 3 12.08 -14.83 11.60
C VAL A 3 13.57 -14.48 11.59
N SER A 4 14.03 -13.64 12.51
CA SER A 4 15.47 -13.29 12.59
C SER A 4 16.33 -14.54 12.84
N HIS A 5 15.86 -15.46 13.66
CA HIS A 5 16.61 -16.68 13.98
C HIS A 5 16.75 -17.59 12.76
N LEU A 6 15.70 -17.74 11.96
CA LEU A 6 15.75 -18.51 10.72
C LEU A 6 16.72 -17.92 9.70
N LEU A 7 16.84 -16.60 9.65
CA LEU A 7 17.66 -15.90 8.67
C LEU A 7 19.15 -15.87 8.99
N THR A 8 19.57 -16.20 10.23
CA THR A 8 21.00 -16.19 10.62
C THR A 8 21.82 -17.27 9.91
N THR A 9 21.19 -18.31 9.38
CA THR A 9 21.86 -19.44 8.72
C THR A 9 21.77 -19.42 7.20
N VAL A 10 21.16 -18.38 6.62
CA VAL A 10 20.89 -18.29 5.18
C VAL A 10 22.09 -17.66 4.45
N GLU A 11 22.51 -18.28 3.35
CA GLU A 11 23.50 -17.73 2.43
C GLU A 11 22.86 -16.69 1.49
N ASP A 12 23.67 -15.80 0.91
CA ASP A 12 23.19 -14.70 0.05
C ASP A 12 22.38 -15.20 -1.17
N THR A 13 22.73 -16.38 -1.71
CA THR A 13 22.02 -17.00 -2.82
C THR A 13 20.60 -17.46 -2.49
N THR A 14 20.35 -17.76 -1.23
CA THR A 14 19.05 -18.23 -0.73
C THR A 14 18.18 -17.11 -0.16
N ILE A 15 18.73 -15.93 0.04
CA ILE A 15 17.96 -14.75 0.53
C ILE A 15 16.78 -14.42 -0.39
N ASN A 16 16.99 -14.44 -1.70
CA ASN A 16 15.92 -14.16 -2.67
C ASN A 16 14.79 -15.20 -2.61
N GLU A 17 15.12 -16.46 -2.36
CA GLU A 17 14.13 -17.53 -2.17
C GLU A 17 13.34 -17.33 -0.88
N PHE A 18 14.01 -16.99 0.22
CA PHE A 18 13.37 -16.65 1.47
C PHE A 18 12.46 -15.41 1.34
N GLU A 19 12.91 -14.39 0.62
CA GLU A 19 12.08 -13.22 0.36
C GLU A 19 10.79 -13.59 -0.37
N LYS A 20 10.86 -14.44 -1.39
CA LYS A 20 9.68 -14.92 -2.11
C LYS A 20 8.73 -15.68 -1.19
N LEU A 21 9.26 -16.56 -0.33
CA LEU A 21 8.46 -17.31 0.63
C LEU A 21 7.79 -16.37 1.65
N MET A 22 8.53 -15.39 2.16
CA MET A 22 7.99 -14.41 3.10
C MET A 22 6.91 -13.54 2.47
N ARG A 23 7.09 -13.11 1.21
CA ARG A 23 6.08 -12.37 0.46
C ARG A 23 4.82 -13.19 0.21
N ALA A 24 4.96 -14.49 -0.07
CA ALA A 24 3.84 -15.39 -0.25
C ALA A 24 3.05 -15.59 1.04
N GLU A 25 3.74 -15.76 2.17
CA GLU A 25 3.12 -15.96 3.48
C GLU A 25 2.43 -14.68 3.99
N PHE A 26 3.06 -13.52 3.79
CA PHE A 26 2.56 -12.22 4.24
C PHE A 26 2.01 -11.38 3.09
N GLN A 27 1.11 -11.94 2.29
CA GLN A 27 0.51 -11.26 1.14
C GLN A 27 -0.18 -9.93 1.48
N PHE A 28 -0.71 -9.81 2.69
CA PHE A 28 -1.35 -8.59 3.18
C PHE A 28 -0.36 -7.45 3.45
N ALA A 29 0.93 -7.74 3.57
CA ALA A 29 1.97 -6.77 3.90
C ALA A 29 2.97 -6.57 2.74
N THR A 30 2.47 -6.53 1.50
CA THR A 30 3.30 -6.32 0.30
C THR A 30 4.02 -4.98 0.29
N TYR A 31 3.52 -4.00 1.04
CA TYR A 31 4.12 -2.67 1.20
C TYR A 31 5.34 -2.67 2.12
N ALA A 32 5.50 -3.70 2.96
CA ALA A 32 6.56 -3.73 3.97
C ALA A 32 7.91 -4.11 3.36
N PRO A 33 8.99 -3.35 3.63
CA PRO A 33 10.33 -3.77 3.25
C PRO A 33 10.78 -4.97 4.09
N ILE A 34 11.60 -5.82 3.49
CA ILE A 34 12.20 -6.96 4.18
C ILE A 34 13.69 -6.67 4.38
N VAL A 35 14.14 -6.70 5.63
CA VAL A 35 15.54 -6.48 5.99
C VAL A 35 16.10 -7.75 6.61
N PHE A 36 17.18 -8.28 6.02
CA PHE A 36 17.86 -9.47 6.50
C PHE A 36 19.03 -9.08 7.39
N LEU A 37 19.02 -9.53 8.64
CA LEU A 37 20.01 -9.20 9.65
C LEU A 37 20.64 -10.45 10.25
N SER A 38 21.88 -10.33 10.71
CA SER A 38 22.52 -11.32 11.58
C SER A 38 22.87 -10.67 12.92
N ALA A 39 22.17 -11.04 13.97
CA ALA A 39 22.43 -10.54 15.33
C ALA A 39 23.79 -11.02 15.87
N LYS A 40 24.22 -12.24 15.48
CA LYS A 40 25.47 -12.83 15.92
C LYS A 40 26.70 -12.17 15.30
N THR A 41 26.66 -11.90 13.99
CA THR A 41 27.78 -11.32 13.24
C THR A 41 27.60 -9.83 12.99
N LYS A 42 26.45 -9.26 13.38
CA LYS A 42 26.03 -7.88 13.09
C LYS A 42 26.03 -7.55 11.58
N LYS A 43 25.93 -8.59 10.74
CA LYS A 43 25.87 -8.44 9.29
C LYS A 43 24.61 -7.71 8.89
N ARG A 44 24.73 -6.69 8.05
CA ARG A 44 23.62 -5.89 7.49
C ARG A 44 22.80 -5.09 8.52
N ILE A 45 23.25 -5.00 9.78
CA ILE A 45 22.54 -4.21 10.79
C ILE A 45 22.47 -2.73 10.40
N HIS A 46 23.45 -2.25 9.64
CA HIS A 46 23.49 -0.87 9.15
C HIS A 46 22.37 -0.53 8.14
N THR A 47 21.68 -1.55 7.57
CA THR A 47 20.58 -1.34 6.64
C THR A 47 19.24 -1.13 7.34
N LEU A 48 19.14 -1.45 8.64
CA LEU A 48 17.89 -1.37 9.40
C LEU A 48 17.46 0.07 9.70
N MET A 49 18.37 0.90 10.21
CA MET A 49 18.02 2.26 10.64
C MET A 49 17.54 3.14 9.47
N PRO A 50 18.17 3.15 8.29
CA PRO A 50 17.65 3.89 7.15
C PRO A 50 16.23 3.46 6.76
N GLU A 51 15.92 2.15 6.79
CA GLU A 51 14.58 1.65 6.50
C GLU A 51 13.55 2.08 7.54
N VAL A 52 13.91 2.03 8.83
CA VAL A 52 13.03 2.49 9.91
C VAL A 52 12.72 3.98 9.77
N LEU A 53 13.71 4.81 9.48
CA LEU A 53 13.54 6.25 9.29
C LEU A 53 12.66 6.55 8.09
N LYS A 54 12.85 5.83 6.99
CA LYS A 54 12.04 5.95 5.78
C LYS A 54 10.56 5.64 6.05
N VAL A 55 10.28 4.57 6.75
CA VAL A 55 8.91 4.19 7.15
C VAL A 55 8.30 5.26 8.05
N LYS A 56 9.06 5.79 9.01
CA LYS A 56 8.61 6.86 9.90
C LYS A 56 8.23 8.14 9.14
N GLU A 57 8.99 8.51 8.13
CA GLU A 57 8.67 9.65 7.26
C GLU A 57 7.41 9.37 6.43
N ASN A 58 7.30 8.19 5.84
CA ASN A 58 6.19 7.80 4.98
C ASN A 58 4.85 7.78 5.72
N ILE A 59 4.84 7.39 7.00
CA ILE A 59 3.63 7.42 7.85
C ILE A 59 3.03 8.82 7.95
N LYS A 60 3.87 9.86 7.93
CA LYS A 60 3.44 11.26 8.07
C LYS A 60 3.29 11.98 6.72
N ARG A 61 3.44 11.26 5.62
CA ARG A 61 3.39 11.87 4.29
C ARG A 61 2.00 12.38 3.96
N GLU A 62 1.94 13.62 3.52
CA GLU A 62 0.73 14.27 3.03
C GLU A 62 0.79 14.42 1.52
N VAL A 63 -0.30 14.08 0.84
CA VAL A 63 -0.42 14.12 -0.63
C VAL A 63 -1.27 15.30 -1.04
N LYS A 64 -0.78 16.08 -2.01
CA LYS A 64 -1.55 17.20 -2.57
C LYS A 64 -2.80 16.69 -3.29
N THR A 65 -3.97 17.22 -2.91
CA THR A 65 -5.28 16.76 -3.39
C THR A 65 -5.41 16.80 -4.91
N SER A 66 -4.91 17.84 -5.57
CA SER A 66 -4.97 17.97 -7.02
C SER A 66 -4.18 16.86 -7.73
N LEU A 67 -2.97 16.57 -7.26
CA LEU A 67 -2.15 15.49 -7.81
C LEU A 67 -2.79 14.12 -7.59
N LEU A 68 -3.39 13.92 -6.42
CA LEU A 68 -4.10 12.69 -6.09
C LEU A 68 -5.30 12.46 -7.03
N ASN A 69 -6.12 13.48 -7.25
CA ASN A 69 -7.28 13.37 -8.14
C ASN A 69 -6.86 13.14 -9.60
N ASP A 70 -5.82 13.82 -10.08
CA ASP A 70 -5.30 13.60 -11.43
C ASP A 70 -4.82 12.17 -11.62
N MET A 71 -4.08 11.65 -10.65
CA MET A 71 -3.58 10.29 -10.68
C MET A 71 -4.72 9.25 -10.63
N ILE A 72 -5.71 9.46 -9.77
CA ILE A 72 -6.89 8.58 -9.68
C ILE A 72 -7.71 8.60 -10.97
N LEU A 73 -7.88 9.75 -11.58
CA LEU A 73 -8.58 9.87 -12.87
C LEU A 73 -7.85 9.09 -13.98
N ASP A 74 -6.52 9.22 -14.04
CA ASP A 74 -5.71 8.47 -14.99
C ASP A 74 -5.79 6.97 -14.75
N ALA A 75 -5.70 6.54 -13.49
CA ALA A 75 -5.81 5.14 -13.11
C ALA A 75 -7.19 4.57 -13.47
N TYR A 76 -8.24 5.33 -13.25
CA TYR A 76 -9.61 4.95 -13.61
C TYR A 76 -9.78 4.77 -15.11
N ASN A 77 -9.24 5.70 -15.91
CA ASN A 77 -9.32 5.64 -17.37
C ASN A 77 -8.48 4.52 -17.98
N LEU A 78 -7.34 4.19 -17.35
CA LEU A 78 -6.48 3.08 -17.79
C LEU A 78 -7.13 1.71 -17.59
N ASN A 79 -7.85 1.55 -16.49
CA ASN A 79 -8.50 0.29 -16.13
C ASN A 79 -9.85 0.58 -15.47
N LEU A 80 -10.88 0.62 -16.31
CA LEU A 80 -12.23 0.85 -15.83
C LEU A 80 -12.71 -0.29 -14.92
N PRO A 81 -13.43 0.02 -13.83
CA PRO A 81 -13.99 -1.03 -12.98
C PRO A 81 -15.02 -1.86 -13.76
N PRO A 82 -15.17 -3.15 -13.41
CA PRO A 82 -16.17 -3.99 -14.05
C PRO A 82 -17.58 -3.48 -13.75
N SER A 83 -18.47 -3.57 -14.74
CA SER A 83 -19.89 -3.24 -14.49
C SER A 83 -20.60 -4.40 -13.81
N TYR A 84 -21.48 -4.08 -12.88
CA TYR A 84 -22.32 -5.05 -12.17
C TYR A 84 -23.79 -4.66 -12.36
N LYS A 85 -24.59 -5.55 -12.94
CA LYS A 85 -26.00 -5.31 -13.26
C LYS A 85 -26.23 -4.01 -14.04
N GLY A 86 -25.36 -3.77 -15.03
CA GLY A 86 -25.44 -2.56 -15.86
C GLY A 86 -24.96 -1.29 -15.20
N LYS A 87 -24.50 -1.36 -13.95
CA LYS A 87 -23.98 -0.21 -13.21
C LYS A 87 -22.47 -0.34 -13.03
N ARG A 88 -21.76 0.78 -13.22
CA ARG A 88 -20.31 0.86 -13.05
C ARG A 88 -19.99 1.86 -11.97
N LEU A 89 -18.95 1.53 -11.17
CA LEU A 89 -18.40 2.45 -10.16
C LEU A 89 -17.92 3.75 -10.85
N LYS A 90 -18.30 4.90 -10.32
CA LYS A 90 -17.79 6.21 -10.71
C LYS A 90 -17.16 6.88 -9.50
N ILE A 91 -15.92 7.37 -9.67
CA ILE A 91 -15.18 8.10 -8.65
C ILE A 91 -15.27 9.58 -8.99
N TYR A 92 -15.87 10.37 -8.10
CA TYR A 92 -16.06 11.80 -8.31
C TYR A 92 -14.92 12.63 -7.74
N PHE A 93 -14.43 12.23 -6.58
CA PHE A 93 -13.42 13.01 -5.86
C PHE A 93 -12.67 12.10 -4.87
N THR A 94 -11.38 12.38 -4.69
CA THR A 94 -10.53 11.67 -3.72
C THR A 94 -9.74 12.69 -2.93
N SER A 95 -9.66 12.50 -1.62
CA SER A 95 -8.84 13.33 -0.74
C SER A 95 -8.17 12.50 0.34
N GLN A 96 -7.05 12.98 0.82
CA GLN A 96 -6.40 12.40 2.00
C GLN A 96 -7.09 12.96 3.24
N THR A 97 -7.72 12.10 4.02
CA THR A 97 -8.49 12.47 5.21
C THR A 97 -7.81 12.08 6.52
N GLY A 98 -6.67 11.40 6.45
CA GLY A 98 -5.86 11.03 7.60
C GLY A 98 -4.40 10.94 7.22
N ILE A 99 -3.51 11.23 8.18
CA ILE A 99 -2.06 11.28 7.94
C ILE A 99 -1.34 10.12 8.62
N ASN A 100 -1.77 9.68 9.79
CA ASN A 100 -1.09 8.65 10.57
C ASN A 100 -2.10 7.61 11.11
N PRO A 101 -2.36 6.51 10.37
CA PRO A 101 -1.84 6.16 9.03
C PRO A 101 -2.46 7.01 7.92
N PRO A 102 -1.83 7.08 6.75
CA PRO A 102 -2.42 7.74 5.58
C PRO A 102 -3.78 7.14 5.23
N LYS A 103 -4.80 7.97 5.16
CA LYS A 103 -6.17 7.56 4.84
C LYS A 103 -6.70 8.39 3.68
N PHE A 104 -7.25 7.70 2.69
CA PHE A 104 -7.80 8.32 1.50
C PHE A 104 -9.29 8.03 1.41
N THR A 105 -10.09 9.06 1.23
CA THR A 105 -11.54 8.94 1.07
C THR A 105 -11.93 9.20 -0.38
N PHE A 106 -12.65 8.26 -0.96
CA PHE A 106 -13.16 8.31 -2.31
C PHE A 106 -14.67 8.60 -2.28
N ARG A 107 -15.11 9.66 -2.94
CA ARG A 107 -16.52 9.93 -3.15
C ARG A 107 -16.95 9.23 -4.43
N VAL A 108 -17.90 8.32 -4.31
CA VAL A 108 -18.34 7.46 -5.41
C VAL A 108 -19.85 7.52 -5.58
N ASN A 109 -20.35 7.01 -6.71
CA ASN A 109 -21.79 6.92 -6.96
C ASN A 109 -22.48 5.89 -6.07
N ASN A 110 -21.83 4.76 -5.82
CA ASN A 110 -22.33 3.70 -4.93
C ASN A 110 -21.16 2.89 -4.41
N LYS A 111 -20.93 2.95 -3.10
CA LYS A 111 -19.85 2.19 -2.44
C LYS A 111 -20.01 0.68 -2.57
N GLY A 112 -21.23 0.19 -2.76
CA GLY A 112 -21.51 -1.23 -3.00
C GLY A 112 -20.97 -1.78 -4.33
N LEU A 113 -20.58 -0.90 -5.26
CA LEU A 113 -19.98 -1.28 -6.53
C LEU A 113 -18.45 -1.44 -6.44
N VAL A 114 -17.84 -1.13 -5.29
CA VAL A 114 -16.40 -1.27 -5.08
C VAL A 114 -16.08 -2.74 -4.83
N HIS A 115 -15.39 -3.36 -5.78
CA HIS A 115 -14.85 -4.71 -5.60
C HIS A 115 -13.47 -4.62 -4.94
N PHE A 116 -13.13 -5.58 -4.07
CA PHE A 116 -11.84 -5.54 -3.36
C PHE A 116 -10.64 -5.55 -4.32
N SER A 117 -10.75 -6.20 -5.47
CA SER A 117 -9.69 -6.21 -6.48
C SER A 117 -9.45 -4.83 -7.08
N TYR A 118 -10.50 -4.03 -7.25
CA TYR A 118 -10.39 -2.66 -7.72
C TYR A 118 -9.84 -1.72 -6.65
N GLU A 119 -10.26 -1.92 -5.40
CA GLU A 119 -9.67 -1.22 -4.26
C GLU A 119 -8.16 -1.47 -4.16
N ARG A 120 -7.74 -2.71 -4.31
CA ARG A 120 -6.31 -3.08 -4.34
C ARG A 120 -5.58 -2.43 -5.53
N TYR A 121 -6.22 -2.38 -6.69
CA TYR A 121 -5.67 -1.69 -7.86
C TYR A 121 -5.42 -0.21 -7.58
N LEU A 122 -6.39 0.49 -6.99
CA LEU A 122 -6.26 1.89 -6.62
C LEU A 122 -5.16 2.09 -5.55
N GLU A 123 -5.10 1.22 -4.56
CA GLU A 123 -4.04 1.24 -3.55
C GLU A 123 -2.66 1.11 -4.20
N ASN A 124 -2.49 0.17 -5.11
CA ASN A 124 -1.22 -0.03 -5.82
C ASN A 124 -0.85 1.20 -6.64
N LYS A 125 -1.81 1.85 -7.28
CA LYS A 125 -1.59 3.09 -8.04
C LYS A 125 -1.14 4.25 -7.14
N ILE A 126 -1.71 4.36 -5.94
CA ILE A 126 -1.29 5.34 -4.94
C ILE A 126 0.17 5.06 -4.54
N ARG A 127 0.53 3.80 -4.28
CA ARG A 127 1.89 3.41 -3.91
C ARG A 127 2.92 3.62 -5.02
N GLU A 128 2.53 3.44 -6.29
CA GLU A 128 3.41 3.68 -7.43
C GLU A 128 3.74 5.16 -7.62
N ASN A 129 2.81 6.04 -7.31
CA ASN A 129 2.94 7.48 -7.55
C ASN A 129 3.41 8.26 -6.32
N PHE A 130 3.17 7.74 -5.13
CA PHE A 130 3.53 8.37 -3.86
C PHE A 130 4.28 7.38 -2.97
N ASP A 131 5.32 7.83 -2.31
CA ASP A 131 6.18 6.96 -1.51
C ASP A 131 5.57 6.69 -0.12
N PHE A 132 4.91 5.54 0.01
CA PHE A 132 4.37 5.02 1.27
C PHE A 132 4.98 3.66 1.62
N GLU A 133 6.19 3.37 1.16
CA GLU A 133 6.86 2.11 1.45
C GLU A 133 6.96 1.88 2.97
N GLY A 134 6.61 0.67 3.39
CA GLY A 134 6.63 0.29 4.79
C GLY A 134 5.43 0.78 5.61
N THR A 135 4.51 1.53 5.00
CA THR A 135 3.37 2.15 5.67
C THR A 135 2.05 1.58 5.13
N PRO A 136 1.14 1.10 5.99
CA PRO A 136 -0.20 0.76 5.55
C PRO A 136 -0.95 2.03 5.15
N ILE A 137 -1.75 1.95 4.11
CA ILE A 137 -2.68 3.00 3.72
C ILE A 137 -4.11 2.49 3.83
N VAL A 138 -5.02 3.37 4.20
CA VAL A 138 -6.43 3.04 4.38
C VAL A 138 -7.23 3.71 3.29
N LEU A 139 -8.04 2.93 2.56
CA LEU A 139 -8.98 3.46 1.58
C LEU A 139 -10.40 3.38 2.13
N GLN A 140 -11.12 4.47 2.05
CA GLN A 140 -12.52 4.55 2.46
C GLN A 140 -13.37 5.06 1.30
N PHE A 141 -14.49 4.39 1.04
CA PHE A 141 -15.41 4.76 -0.02
C PHE A 141 -16.71 5.26 0.61
N LYS A 142 -17.15 6.46 0.18
CA LYS A 142 -18.39 7.06 0.65
C LYS A 142 -19.27 7.45 -0.54
N ASN A 143 -20.58 7.28 -0.39
CA ASN A 143 -21.53 7.73 -1.39
C ASN A 143 -21.52 9.25 -1.51
N ARG A 144 -21.74 9.76 -2.73
CA ARG A 144 -21.74 11.21 -3.01
C ARG A 144 -22.82 11.96 -2.23
N SER A 145 -23.97 11.34 -2.01
CA SER A 145 -25.14 11.94 -1.36
C SER A 145 -25.09 12.01 0.16
N GLY A 146 -23.97 11.63 0.78
CA GLY A 146 -23.81 11.74 2.24
C GLY A 146 -24.59 10.72 3.06
N ASP A 147 -25.20 9.75 2.42
CA ASP A 147 -25.81 8.62 3.14
C ASP A 147 -24.70 7.75 3.71
N GLU A 148 -24.61 7.75 5.01
CA GLU A 148 -23.68 6.92 5.78
C GLU A 148 -24.06 5.44 5.74
#